data_4f40fb34e059ea70983993b7e0ea10fb
#
_entry.id   4f40fb34e059ea70983993b7e0ea10fb
#
_cell.length_a   1.000
_cell.length_b   1.000
_cell.length_c   1.000
_cell.angle_alpha   90.00
_cell.angle_beta   90.00
_cell.angle_gamma   90.00
#
_symmetry.space_group_name_H-M   'P 1'
#
loop_
_entity.id
_entity.type
_entity.pdbx_description
1 polymer ?
#
loop_
_entity_poly.entity_id
_entity_poly.type
_entity_poly.pdbx_seq_one_letter_code
_entity_poly.pdbx_strand_id
1 'polypeptide(L)'
;NTLQSLGCEFIDEIFLYREQHMGLFFRKNTNICDINKLNFKLFDKNIYTLFQENIRKLNNLLHDYNNIAIYGSGAHGNTIITFIDNSEKIKKCFDLDIRKQGMYLQNSSIIIQEPNIENFKDLEAIIIAAPLYEEEIIRSLREKGYKGDIIATEKELKII
;
A
#
# COMPACT_ATOMS: atom_id res chain seq x y z
N ASN A 1 -5.62 20.51 17.17
CA ASN A 1 -6.14 19.15 17.10
C ASN A 1 -7.67 19.20 17.23
N THR A 2 -8.41 18.69 16.22
CA THR A 2 -9.86 18.82 16.12
C THR A 2 -10.60 18.26 17.33
N LEU A 3 -10.14 17.15 17.90
CA LEU A 3 -10.78 16.54 19.08
C LEU A 3 -10.56 17.37 20.34
N GLN A 4 -9.42 18.02 20.48
CA GLN A 4 -9.18 18.93 21.60
C GLN A 4 -10.06 20.19 21.51
N SER A 5 -10.32 20.70 20.28
CA SER A 5 -11.24 21.81 20.07
C SER A 5 -12.70 21.45 20.37
N LEU A 6 -13.05 20.17 20.34
CA LEU A 6 -14.36 19.63 20.73
C LEU A 6 -14.46 19.29 22.23
N GLY A 7 -13.48 19.73 23.05
CA GLY A 7 -13.48 19.48 24.47
C GLY A 7 -12.99 18.10 24.88
N CYS A 8 -12.09 17.51 24.07
CA CYS A 8 -11.43 16.28 24.43
C CYS A 8 -9.98 16.53 24.88
N GLU A 9 -9.61 15.97 26.01
CA GLU A 9 -8.24 15.96 26.50
C GLU A 9 -7.50 14.75 25.94
N PHE A 10 -6.34 14.97 25.32
CA PHE A 10 -5.47 13.85 24.88
C PHE A 10 -4.87 13.16 26.10
N ILE A 11 -4.95 11.84 26.14
CA ILE A 11 -4.45 11.01 27.23
C ILE A 11 -3.18 10.29 26.78
N ASP A 12 -3.25 9.56 25.65
CA ASP A 12 -2.17 8.69 25.22
C ASP A 12 -2.29 8.32 23.75
N GLU A 13 -1.23 7.77 23.17
CA GLU A 13 -1.21 7.21 21.83
C GLU A 13 -0.51 5.85 21.82
N ILE A 14 -0.95 4.99 20.94
CA ILE A 14 -0.29 3.71 20.65
C ILE A 14 -0.05 3.59 19.16
N PHE A 15 1.07 2.97 18.80
CA PHE A 15 1.40 2.63 17.43
C PHE A 15 1.33 1.12 17.23
N LEU A 16 0.69 0.68 16.16
CA LEU A 16 0.49 -0.72 15.82
C LEU A 16 1.00 -0.98 14.39
N TYR A 17 1.28 -2.24 14.08
CA TYR A 17 1.71 -2.68 12.76
C TYR A 17 2.89 -1.86 12.20
N ARG A 18 4.02 -1.83 12.93
CA ARG A 18 5.22 -1.07 12.55
C ARG A 18 4.90 0.41 12.29
N GLU A 19 4.13 1.02 13.17
CA GLU A 19 3.76 2.44 13.14
C GLU A 19 2.82 2.85 11.99
N GLN A 20 2.25 1.90 11.25
CA GLN A 20 1.28 2.22 10.19
C GLN A 20 -0.11 2.61 10.72
N HIS A 21 -0.43 2.17 11.91
CA HIS A 21 -1.70 2.50 12.57
C HIS A 21 -1.42 3.20 13.90
N MET A 22 -2.13 4.28 14.12
CA MET A 22 -2.05 5.06 15.35
C MET A 22 -3.41 5.01 16.06
N GLY A 23 -3.43 4.53 17.29
CA GLY A 23 -4.56 4.65 18.21
C GLY A 23 -4.37 5.88 19.10
N LEU A 24 -5.38 6.72 19.20
CA LEU A 24 -5.38 7.91 20.04
C LEU A 24 -6.44 7.78 21.13
N PHE A 25 -6.05 8.00 22.37
CA PHE A 25 -6.95 7.97 23.52
C PHE A 25 -7.28 9.38 23.99
N PHE A 26 -8.56 9.65 24.12
CA PHE A 26 -9.07 10.95 24.57
C PHE A 26 -10.06 10.77 25.71
N ARG A 27 -10.04 11.71 26.65
CA ARG A 27 -11.04 11.87 27.71
C ARG A 27 -11.92 13.05 27.37
N LYS A 28 -13.23 12.90 27.51
CA LYS A 28 -14.14 14.06 27.41
C LYS A 28 -13.83 15.04 28.53
N ASN A 29 -13.60 16.30 28.16
CA ASN A 29 -13.37 17.40 29.09
C ASN A 29 -14.45 18.46 28.87
N THR A 30 -14.90 19.14 29.93
CA THR A 30 -15.89 20.22 29.85
C THR A 30 -15.26 21.56 29.47
N ASN A 31 -13.93 21.68 29.54
CA ASN A 31 -13.24 22.91 29.18
C ASN A 31 -12.90 22.88 27.67
N ILE A 32 -13.49 23.81 26.92
CA ILE A 32 -13.20 23.99 25.49
C ILE A 32 -11.80 24.57 25.36
N CYS A 33 -10.93 23.90 24.63
CA CYS A 33 -9.60 24.40 24.34
C CYS A 33 -9.67 25.54 23.30
N ASP A 34 -8.90 26.59 23.50
CA ASP A 34 -8.78 27.67 22.53
C ASP A 34 -8.05 27.17 21.26
N ILE A 35 -8.78 27.05 20.17
CA ILE A 35 -8.28 26.55 18.86
C ILE A 35 -7.10 27.36 18.37
N ASN A 36 -7.01 28.64 18.71
CA ASN A 36 -5.93 29.53 18.27
C ASN A 36 -4.56 29.19 18.91
N LYS A 37 -4.55 28.35 19.95
CA LYS A 37 -3.33 27.87 20.60
C LYS A 37 -2.83 26.53 20.06
N LEU A 38 -3.55 25.92 19.10
CA LEU A 38 -3.15 24.65 18.52
C LEU A 38 -2.03 24.88 17.51
N ASN A 39 -0.89 24.28 17.77
CA ASN A 39 0.25 24.31 16.87
C ASN A 39 0.10 23.19 15.83
N PHE A 40 -0.43 23.52 14.66
CA PHE A 40 -0.56 22.55 13.58
C PHE A 40 0.80 22.34 12.91
N LYS A 41 1.37 21.14 13.02
CA LYS A 41 2.43 20.72 12.10
C LYS A 41 1.84 20.60 10.72
N LEU A 42 2.20 21.52 9.83
CA LEU A 42 1.90 21.38 8.41
C LEU A 42 2.64 20.16 7.89
N PHE A 43 2.00 19.42 6.97
CA PHE A 43 2.69 18.36 6.23
C PHE A 43 3.92 18.92 5.55
N ASP A 44 5.01 18.13 5.57
CA ASP A 44 6.20 18.45 4.82
C ASP A 44 5.84 18.53 3.33
N LYS A 45 6.10 19.69 2.71
CA LYS A 45 5.84 19.91 1.28
C LYS A 45 6.59 18.92 0.39
N ASN A 46 7.67 18.31 0.91
CA ASN A 46 8.46 17.32 0.19
C ASN A 46 7.75 15.96 0.02
N ILE A 47 6.72 15.63 0.83
CA ILE A 47 6.01 14.35 0.74
C ILE A 47 5.44 14.14 -0.67
N TYR A 48 4.82 15.16 -1.24
CA TYR A 48 4.26 15.06 -2.59
C TYR A 48 5.35 14.84 -3.65
N THR A 49 6.46 15.55 -3.55
CA THR A 49 7.61 15.39 -4.47
C THR A 49 8.19 13.98 -4.37
N LEU A 50 8.39 13.47 -3.14
CA LEU A 50 8.89 12.10 -2.90
C LEU A 50 7.93 11.05 -3.48
N PHE A 51 6.63 11.25 -3.31
CA PHE A 51 5.62 10.37 -3.90
C PHE A 51 5.73 10.34 -5.43
N GLN A 52 5.79 11.50 -6.07
CA GLN A 52 5.93 11.60 -7.54
C GLN A 52 7.23 10.95 -8.04
N GLU A 53 8.34 11.15 -7.31
CA GLU A 53 9.63 10.53 -7.66
C GLU A 53 9.56 8.99 -7.56
N ASN A 54 8.90 8.46 -6.54
CA ASN A 54 8.74 7.02 -6.39
C ASN A 54 7.85 6.42 -7.49
N ILE A 55 6.75 7.08 -7.85
CA ILE A 55 5.91 6.66 -8.98
C ILE A 55 6.71 6.70 -10.29
N ARG A 56 7.49 7.75 -10.53
CA ARG A 56 8.35 7.82 -11.72
C ARG A 56 9.39 6.70 -11.78
N LYS A 57 10.03 6.38 -10.64
CA LYS A 57 10.97 5.25 -10.56
C LYS A 57 10.26 3.92 -10.87
N LEU A 58 9.07 3.73 -10.32
CA LEU A 58 8.27 2.52 -10.58
C LEU A 58 7.91 2.42 -12.06
N ASN A 59 7.42 3.51 -12.68
CA ASN A 59 7.10 3.54 -14.11
C ASN A 59 8.31 3.18 -14.99
N ASN A 60 9.48 3.75 -14.68
CA ASN A 60 10.71 3.43 -15.40
C ASN A 60 11.09 1.95 -15.28
N LEU A 61 10.94 1.37 -14.08
CA LEU A 61 11.23 -0.02 -13.83
C LEU A 61 10.23 -0.94 -14.55
N LEU A 62 8.96 -0.54 -14.66
CA LEU A 62 7.92 -1.32 -15.32
C LEU A 62 7.93 -1.19 -16.85
N HIS A 63 8.77 -0.31 -17.40
CA HIS A 63 8.76 0.02 -18.84
C HIS A 63 8.86 -1.22 -19.74
N ASP A 64 9.75 -2.14 -19.41
CA ASP A 64 10.08 -3.30 -20.25
C ASP A 64 9.19 -4.52 -20.03
N TYR A 65 8.34 -4.51 -18.99
CA TYR A 65 7.40 -5.60 -18.72
C TYR A 65 6.06 -5.38 -19.45
N ASN A 66 5.37 -6.47 -19.79
CA ASN A 66 4.06 -6.45 -20.43
C ASN A 66 2.97 -7.18 -19.62
N ASN A 67 3.36 -8.22 -18.87
CA ASN A 67 2.46 -9.05 -18.08
C ASN A 67 2.83 -8.97 -16.61
N ILE A 68 2.22 -8.06 -15.88
CA ILE A 68 2.52 -7.76 -14.49
C ILE A 68 1.33 -8.15 -13.61
N ALA A 69 1.60 -8.56 -12.38
CA ALA A 69 0.59 -8.67 -11.35
C ALA A 69 0.90 -7.74 -10.16
N ILE A 70 -0.14 -7.41 -9.39
CA ILE A 70 -0.02 -6.78 -8.07
C ILE A 70 -0.32 -7.83 -7.01
N TYR A 71 0.51 -7.92 -5.98
CA TYR A 71 0.25 -8.73 -4.79
C TYR A 71 -0.14 -7.83 -3.62
N GLY A 72 -1.40 -7.91 -3.20
CA GLY A 72 -2.04 -7.07 -2.19
C GLY A 72 -3.10 -6.14 -2.79
N SER A 73 -4.37 -6.45 -2.53
CA SER A 73 -5.53 -5.71 -3.05
C SER A 73 -6.01 -4.59 -2.12
N GLY A 74 -5.18 -4.16 -1.18
CA GLY A 74 -5.47 -3.08 -0.24
C GLY A 74 -5.20 -1.69 -0.80
N ALA A 75 -5.09 -0.69 0.09
CA ALA A 75 -4.87 0.71 -0.28
C ALA A 75 -3.61 0.92 -1.13
N HIS A 76 -2.49 0.23 -0.84
CA HIS A 76 -1.27 0.33 -1.63
C HIS A 76 -1.45 -0.18 -3.06
N GLY A 77 -2.11 -1.35 -3.26
CA GLY A 77 -2.41 -1.87 -4.58
C GLY A 77 -3.28 -0.92 -5.41
N ASN A 78 -4.30 -0.35 -4.78
CA ASN A 78 -5.15 0.66 -5.42
C ASN A 78 -4.38 1.94 -5.76
N THR A 79 -3.47 2.38 -4.89
CA THR A 79 -2.61 3.54 -5.17
C THR A 79 -1.71 3.26 -6.37
N ILE A 80 -1.03 2.11 -6.39
CA ILE A 80 -0.15 1.74 -7.50
C ILE A 80 -0.93 1.78 -8.82
N ILE A 81 -2.05 1.05 -8.94
CA ILE A 81 -2.80 0.98 -10.21
C ILE A 81 -3.36 2.33 -10.66
N THR A 82 -3.62 3.24 -9.70
CA THR A 82 -4.16 4.57 -10.01
C THR A 82 -3.11 5.53 -10.56
N PHE A 83 -1.86 5.40 -10.13
CA PHE A 83 -0.81 6.39 -10.40
C PHE A 83 0.29 5.91 -11.35
N ILE A 84 0.35 4.62 -11.67
CA ILE A 84 1.29 4.14 -12.69
C ILE A 84 0.77 4.50 -14.10
N ASP A 85 1.72 4.77 -14.97
CA ASP A 85 1.47 4.89 -16.41
C ASP A 85 1.04 3.58 -17.04
N ASN A 86 0.57 3.19 -17.94
CA ASN A 86 0.35 1.84 -18.54
C ASN A 86 -0.25 0.81 -17.56
N SER A 87 -1.26 1.21 -16.78
CA SER A 87 -1.94 0.29 -15.83
C SER A 87 -2.56 -0.95 -16.53
N GLU A 88 -2.76 -0.89 -17.85
CA GLU A 88 -3.21 -2.01 -18.68
C GLU A 88 -2.22 -3.18 -18.75
N LYS A 89 -0.95 -2.96 -18.36
CA LYS A 89 0.05 -4.02 -18.19
C LYS A 89 -0.19 -4.88 -16.95
N ILE A 90 -0.94 -4.37 -15.98
CA ILE A 90 -1.37 -5.14 -14.80
C ILE A 90 -2.51 -6.07 -15.20
N LYS A 91 -2.20 -7.35 -15.28
CA LYS A 91 -3.14 -8.37 -15.75
C LYS A 91 -3.87 -9.10 -14.64
N LYS A 92 -3.22 -9.20 -13.45
CA LYS A 92 -3.73 -9.96 -12.31
C LYS A 92 -3.49 -9.22 -11.00
N CYS A 93 -4.32 -9.53 -10.02
CA CYS A 93 -4.13 -9.11 -8.64
C CYS A 93 -4.19 -10.33 -7.72
N PHE A 94 -3.29 -10.44 -6.77
CA PHE A 94 -3.27 -11.52 -5.78
C PHE A 94 -3.55 -11.00 -4.38
N ASP A 95 -4.33 -11.76 -3.63
CA ASP A 95 -4.53 -11.53 -2.20
C ASP A 95 -4.82 -12.87 -1.51
N LEU A 96 -4.27 -13.06 -0.29
CA LEU A 96 -4.52 -14.25 0.52
C LEU A 96 -5.90 -14.24 1.19
N ASP A 97 -6.51 -13.05 1.32
CA ASP A 97 -7.84 -12.95 1.91
C ASP A 97 -8.90 -13.55 0.97
N ILE A 98 -9.36 -14.76 1.34
CA ILE A 98 -10.37 -15.52 0.57
C ILE A 98 -11.66 -14.71 0.34
N ARG A 99 -11.99 -13.76 1.22
CA ARG A 99 -13.19 -12.93 1.08
C ARG A 99 -13.07 -11.93 -0.08
N LYS A 100 -11.86 -11.63 -0.52
CA LYS A 100 -11.59 -10.72 -1.63
C LYS A 100 -11.41 -11.46 -2.96
N GLN A 101 -11.04 -12.73 -2.91
CA GLN A 101 -10.86 -13.54 -4.11
C GLN A 101 -12.16 -13.65 -4.89
N GLY A 102 -12.08 -13.46 -6.21
CA GLY A 102 -13.22 -13.35 -7.11
C GLY A 102 -13.86 -11.96 -7.18
N MET A 103 -13.47 -11.02 -6.33
CA MET A 103 -13.87 -9.62 -6.43
C MET A 103 -12.93 -8.86 -7.38
N TYR A 104 -13.32 -7.64 -7.72
CA TYR A 104 -12.48 -6.76 -8.53
C TYR A 104 -11.59 -5.88 -7.66
N LEU A 105 -10.34 -5.69 -8.11
CA LEU A 105 -9.47 -4.65 -7.57
C LEU A 105 -10.14 -3.29 -7.81
N GLN A 106 -10.20 -2.45 -6.79
CA GLN A 106 -10.90 -1.17 -6.83
C GLN A 106 -10.44 -0.31 -8.03
N ASN A 107 -11.39 0.34 -8.69
CA ASN A 107 -11.19 1.16 -9.90
C ASN A 107 -10.56 0.42 -11.10
N SER A 108 -10.73 -0.89 -11.17
CA SER A 108 -10.22 -1.70 -12.27
C SER A 108 -11.16 -2.83 -12.65
N SER A 109 -10.89 -3.48 -13.78
CA SER A 109 -11.53 -4.73 -14.20
C SER A 109 -10.74 -5.98 -13.80
N ILE A 110 -9.71 -5.84 -12.97
CA ILE A 110 -8.81 -6.92 -12.59
C ILE A 110 -9.44 -7.73 -11.45
N ILE A 111 -9.60 -9.02 -11.69
CA ILE A 111 -10.13 -9.95 -10.67
C ILE A 111 -9.02 -10.32 -9.70
N ILE A 112 -9.32 -10.26 -8.41
CA ILE A 112 -8.43 -10.69 -7.34
C ILE A 112 -8.44 -12.21 -7.28
N GLN A 113 -7.26 -12.82 -7.32
CA GLN A 113 -7.06 -14.27 -7.41
C GLN A 113 -6.20 -14.78 -6.25
N GLU A 114 -6.30 -16.07 -6.02
CA GLU A 114 -5.37 -16.77 -5.14
C GLU A 114 -3.96 -16.79 -5.75
N PRO A 115 -2.89 -16.51 -4.97
CA PRO A 115 -1.52 -16.66 -5.44
C PRO A 115 -1.10 -18.13 -5.49
N ASN A 116 -1.21 -18.75 -6.65
CA ASN A 116 -0.81 -20.14 -6.90
C ASN A 116 -0.10 -20.29 -8.26
N ILE A 117 0.54 -21.42 -8.48
CA ILE A 117 1.38 -21.67 -9.67
C ILE A 117 0.61 -21.52 -11.00
N GLU A 118 -0.68 -21.90 -11.03
CA GLU A 118 -1.50 -21.80 -12.23
C GLU A 118 -1.73 -20.32 -12.59
N ASN A 119 -1.93 -19.49 -11.57
CA ASN A 119 -2.18 -18.07 -11.75
C ASN A 119 -0.91 -17.25 -12.04
N PHE A 120 0.29 -17.83 -11.80
CA PHE A 120 1.58 -17.19 -12.12
C PHE A 120 2.00 -17.35 -13.58
N LYS A 121 1.31 -18.19 -14.34
CA LYS A 121 1.64 -18.42 -15.76
C LYS A 121 1.66 -17.09 -16.52
N ASP A 122 2.64 -16.96 -17.39
CA ASP A 122 2.85 -15.81 -18.28
C ASP A 122 3.14 -14.46 -17.59
N LEU A 123 3.31 -14.45 -16.26
CA LEU A 123 3.69 -13.24 -15.56
C LEU A 123 5.21 -13.04 -15.59
N GLU A 124 5.61 -11.86 -16.03
CA GLU A 124 7.00 -11.42 -16.06
C GLU A 124 7.43 -10.84 -14.72
N ALA A 125 6.55 -10.08 -14.07
CA ALA A 125 6.82 -9.46 -12.77
C ALA A 125 5.61 -9.45 -11.84
N ILE A 126 5.87 -9.46 -10.53
CA ILE A 126 4.87 -9.25 -9.47
C ILE A 126 5.32 -8.09 -8.58
N ILE A 127 4.49 -7.04 -8.51
CA ILE A 127 4.71 -5.90 -7.61
C ILE A 127 4.11 -6.24 -6.24
N ILE A 128 4.90 -6.16 -5.18
CA ILE A 128 4.39 -6.36 -3.82
C ILE A 128 3.81 -5.04 -3.30
N ALA A 129 2.48 -5.00 -3.14
CA ALA A 129 1.74 -3.86 -2.61
C ALA A 129 1.30 -4.07 -1.15
N ALA A 130 2.02 -4.91 -0.41
CA ALA A 130 1.81 -5.18 1.00
C ALA A 130 3.16 -5.11 1.74
N PRO A 131 3.75 -3.91 1.88
CA PRO A 131 5.15 -3.74 2.30
C PRO A 131 5.44 -4.36 3.67
N LEU A 132 4.52 -4.37 4.61
CA LEU A 132 4.72 -5.02 5.92
C LEU A 132 5.00 -6.53 5.85
N TYR A 133 4.54 -7.17 4.81
CA TYR A 133 4.62 -8.62 4.59
C TYR A 133 5.56 -8.97 3.44
N GLU A 134 6.39 -8.02 2.99
CA GLU A 134 7.20 -8.15 1.77
C GLU A 134 8.10 -9.39 1.79
N GLU A 135 8.85 -9.60 2.86
CA GLU A 135 9.75 -10.76 2.99
C GLU A 135 8.98 -12.09 3.01
N GLU A 136 7.84 -12.13 3.68
CA GLU A 136 6.99 -13.31 3.74
C GLU A 136 6.39 -13.63 2.36
N ILE A 137 5.92 -12.62 1.65
CA ILE A 137 5.35 -12.74 0.31
C ILE A 137 6.42 -13.22 -0.67
N ILE A 138 7.63 -12.67 -0.65
CA ILE A 138 8.74 -13.08 -1.50
C ILE A 138 9.02 -14.57 -1.31
N ARG A 139 9.18 -15.00 -0.05
CA ARG A 139 9.41 -16.41 0.29
C ARG A 139 8.28 -17.29 -0.24
N SER A 140 7.02 -16.93 0.05
CA SER A 140 5.84 -17.68 -0.40
C SER A 140 5.74 -17.79 -1.91
N LEU A 141 6.04 -16.72 -2.66
CA LEU A 141 6.04 -16.74 -4.12
C LEU A 141 7.09 -17.71 -4.66
N ARG A 142 8.30 -17.70 -4.10
CA ARG A 142 9.39 -18.62 -4.52
C ARG A 142 9.07 -20.07 -4.16
N GLU A 143 8.56 -20.34 -2.96
CA GLU A 143 8.10 -21.68 -2.53
C GLU A 143 6.99 -22.23 -3.42
N LYS A 144 6.07 -21.38 -3.88
CA LYS A 144 5.01 -21.74 -4.83
C LYS A 144 5.48 -21.84 -6.27
N GLY A 145 6.77 -21.65 -6.54
CA GLY A 145 7.39 -21.89 -7.84
C GLY A 145 7.36 -20.69 -8.80
N TYR A 146 7.05 -19.48 -8.34
CA TYR A 146 7.18 -18.29 -9.18
C TYR A 146 8.64 -17.98 -9.48
N LYS A 147 8.99 -17.83 -10.77
CA LYS A 147 10.38 -17.62 -11.23
C LYS A 147 10.61 -16.25 -11.87
N GLY A 148 9.55 -15.48 -12.10
CA GLY A 148 9.66 -14.12 -12.64
C GLY A 148 10.20 -13.12 -11.62
N ASP A 149 10.32 -11.88 -12.03
CA ASP A 149 10.82 -10.80 -11.20
C ASP A 149 9.82 -10.40 -10.11
N ILE A 150 10.33 -10.10 -8.93
CA ILE A 150 9.53 -9.60 -7.81
C ILE A 150 9.98 -8.17 -7.54
N ILE A 151 9.03 -7.22 -7.61
CA ILE A 151 9.29 -5.81 -7.38
C ILE A 151 8.87 -5.47 -5.96
N ALA A 152 9.86 -5.28 -5.12
CA ALA A 152 9.72 -4.92 -3.71
C ALA A 152 9.54 -3.42 -3.55
N THR A 153 8.68 -2.99 -2.60
CA THR A 153 8.28 -1.58 -2.44
C THR A 153 8.39 -1.06 -1.00
N GLU A 154 8.87 -1.88 -0.03
CA GLU A 154 8.85 -1.49 1.40
C GLU A 154 9.81 -0.33 1.70
N LYS A 155 11.09 -0.50 1.47
CA LYS A 155 12.13 0.49 1.83
C LYS A 155 12.66 1.20 0.60
N GLU A 156 13.01 0.42 -0.39
CA GLU A 156 13.51 0.86 -1.66
C GLU A 156 12.87 0.03 -2.75
N LEU A 157 12.57 0.67 -3.86
CA LEU A 157 12.10 -0.01 -5.05
C LEU A 157 13.22 -0.85 -5.64
N LYS A 158 13.08 -2.17 -5.65
CA LYS A 158 14.10 -3.11 -6.15
C LYS A 158 13.48 -4.33 -6.80
N ILE A 159 14.22 -4.92 -7.73
CA ILE A 159 13.94 -6.23 -8.35
C ILE A 159 14.67 -7.32 -7.56
N ILE A 160 13.98 -8.44 -7.31
CA ILE A 160 14.48 -9.61 -6.58
C ILE A 160 14.34 -10.86 -7.43
#